data_8592a5ed995ff8d2ad3d852822cc71a2
#
_entry.id   8592a5ed995ff8d2ad3d852822cc71a2
#
_cell.length_a   1.000
_cell.length_b   1.000
_cell.length_c   1.000
_cell.angle_alpha   90.00
_cell.angle_beta   90.00
_cell.angle_gamma   90.00
#
_symmetry.space_group_name_H-M   'P 1'
#
loop_
_entity.id
_entity.type
_entity.pdbx_description
1 polymer ?
#
loop_
_entity_poly.entity_id
_entity_poly.type
_entity_poly.pdbx_seq_one_letter_code
_entity_poly.pdbx_strand_id
1 'polypeptide(L)'
;TAIMDELTGGGIKENAAGLVGTLTQIEKIKQLCGLPFCGYVAKLETVRPSGVPDQVTVVFAEDVPYRACNGIEFDVMQEFVEGSRLLLTGKAQTLKDFQSGRLLVYILADFVTVSEKAVEQDEVAVRGVIANKPTHRETPRGKRITDITVKVRNELTGGSCFLPCICWQEQADEAAQWQQGDTVELLGRYQSRQYEKVLDTATGEREQRTA
;
A
#
# COMPACT_ATOMS: atom_id res chain seq x y z
N THR A 1 -11.31 -9.20 7.12
CA THR A 1 -12.57 -8.58 7.57
C THR A 1 -12.51 -8.18 9.04
N ALA A 2 -12.13 -9.06 9.99
CA ALA A 2 -12.17 -8.76 11.41
C ALA A 2 -11.39 -7.47 11.80
N ILE A 3 -10.16 -7.28 11.28
CA ILE A 3 -9.37 -6.08 11.56
C ILE A 3 -10.04 -4.83 10.98
N MET A 4 -10.60 -4.94 9.78
CA MET A 4 -11.24 -3.79 9.12
C MET A 4 -12.59 -3.44 9.74
N ASP A 5 -13.37 -4.45 10.16
CA ASP A 5 -14.64 -4.22 10.87
C ASP A 5 -14.37 -3.49 12.19
N GLU A 6 -13.29 -3.82 12.89
CA GLU A 6 -12.87 -3.14 14.11
C GLU A 6 -12.40 -1.70 13.82
N LEU A 7 -11.62 -1.48 12.74
CA LEU A 7 -11.10 -0.16 12.36
C LEU A 7 -12.16 0.77 11.79
N THR A 8 -13.12 0.25 11.02
CA THR A 8 -14.11 1.07 10.31
C THR A 8 -15.44 1.23 11.07
N GLY A 9 -15.71 0.38 12.03
CA GLY A 9 -16.94 0.46 12.85
C GLY A 9 -18.24 0.46 12.02
N GLY A 10 -18.25 -0.27 10.89
CA GLY A 10 -19.41 -0.37 9.99
C GLY A 10 -19.55 0.72 8.94
N GLY A 11 -18.55 1.60 8.80
CA GLY A 11 -18.46 2.59 7.73
C GLY A 11 -17.03 3.13 7.59
N ILE A 12 -16.61 3.46 6.37
CA ILE A 12 -15.28 4.00 6.11
C ILE A 12 -15.27 5.48 6.49
N LYS A 13 -14.78 5.80 7.68
CA LYS A 13 -14.69 7.18 8.17
C LYS A 13 -13.42 7.88 7.69
N GLU A 14 -12.33 7.12 7.56
CA GLU A 14 -11.02 7.58 7.13
C GLU A 14 -10.25 6.43 6.46
N ASN A 15 -9.03 6.72 6.00
CA ASN A 15 -8.17 5.68 5.45
C ASN A 15 -7.68 4.75 6.54
N ALA A 16 -7.76 3.46 6.29
CA ALA A 16 -7.24 2.41 7.16
C ALA A 16 -6.72 1.24 6.34
N ALA A 17 -5.70 0.58 6.84
CA ALA A 17 -5.16 -0.64 6.24
C ALA A 17 -4.91 -1.68 7.33
N GLY A 18 -5.17 -2.93 7.02
CA GLY A 18 -4.83 -4.09 7.83
C GLY A 18 -4.09 -5.11 6.97
N LEU A 19 -2.89 -5.46 7.36
CA LEU A 19 -2.03 -6.40 6.63
C LEU A 19 -1.51 -7.50 7.54
N VAL A 20 -1.51 -8.70 7.01
CA VAL A 20 -0.74 -9.84 7.53
C VAL A 20 0.01 -10.44 6.35
N GLY A 21 1.32 -10.44 6.41
CA GLY A 21 2.17 -10.94 5.34
C GLY A 21 3.54 -11.38 5.83
N THR A 22 4.32 -11.95 4.94
CA THR A 22 5.67 -12.43 5.22
C THR A 22 6.70 -11.36 4.89
N LEU A 23 7.55 -11.04 5.84
CA LEU A 23 8.64 -10.08 5.66
C LEU A 23 9.67 -10.65 4.68
N THR A 24 9.92 -9.94 3.59
CA THR A 24 10.94 -10.32 2.58
C THR A 24 12.15 -9.40 2.59
N GLN A 25 11.98 -8.18 3.09
CA GLN A 25 13.07 -7.22 3.20
C GLN A 25 12.73 -6.18 4.27
N ILE A 26 13.75 -5.73 5.01
CA ILE A 26 13.64 -4.58 5.91
C ILE A 26 14.93 -3.77 5.89
N GLU A 27 14.77 -2.45 5.90
CA GLU A 27 15.88 -1.50 5.90
C GLU A 27 15.59 -0.35 6.88
N LYS A 28 16.59 0.01 7.68
CA LYS A 28 16.55 1.22 8.51
C LYS A 28 16.90 2.44 7.67
N ILE A 29 16.06 3.46 7.75
CA ILE A 29 16.22 4.70 6.96
C ILE A 29 16.26 5.94 7.84
N LYS A 30 16.89 7.00 7.33
CA LYS A 30 16.90 8.35 7.93
C LYS A 30 16.17 9.37 7.07
N GLN A 31 15.76 8.97 5.88
CA GLN A 31 14.96 9.79 4.97
C GLN A 31 14.05 8.90 4.11
N LEU A 32 12.92 9.45 3.69
CA LEU A 32 11.98 8.81 2.78
C LEU A 32 11.64 9.78 1.65
N CYS A 33 11.96 9.40 0.40
CA CYS A 33 11.71 10.24 -0.78
C CYS A 33 12.28 11.67 -0.65
N GLY A 34 13.41 11.83 0.03
CA GLY A 34 14.04 13.13 0.30
C GLY A 34 13.52 13.88 1.52
N LEU A 35 12.48 13.37 2.20
CA LEU A 35 11.99 13.93 3.47
C LEU A 35 12.75 13.33 4.66
N PRO A 36 13.14 14.11 5.68
CA PRO A 36 13.68 13.57 6.92
C PRO A 36 12.67 12.62 7.57
N PHE A 37 13.09 11.38 7.81
CA PHE A 37 12.26 10.35 8.43
C PHE A 37 13.14 9.27 9.05
N CYS A 38 13.05 9.10 10.36
CA CYS A 38 13.76 8.05 11.08
C CYS A 38 12.83 6.87 11.32
N GLY A 39 13.14 5.74 10.69
CA GLY A 39 12.31 4.55 10.77
C GLY A 39 12.78 3.44 9.86
N TYR A 40 11.84 2.68 9.35
CA TYR A 40 12.08 1.48 8.55
C TYR A 40 11.21 1.47 7.29
N VAL A 41 11.77 0.95 6.23
CA VAL A 41 11.03 0.51 5.04
C VAL A 41 11.11 -1.01 4.99
N ALA A 42 9.96 -1.66 4.94
CA ALA A 42 9.83 -3.10 4.83
C ALA A 42 9.08 -3.49 3.56
N LYS A 43 9.37 -4.68 3.05
CA LYS A 43 8.61 -5.34 1.99
C LYS A 43 7.96 -6.58 2.57
N LEU A 44 6.63 -6.63 2.45
CA LEU A 44 5.84 -7.79 2.86
C LEU A 44 5.25 -8.46 1.63
N GLU A 45 5.37 -9.78 1.56
CA GLU A 45 4.64 -10.58 0.59
C GLU A 45 3.27 -10.93 1.16
N THR A 46 2.22 -10.61 0.41
CA THR A 46 0.84 -11.06 0.62
C THR A 46 0.40 -11.89 -0.58
N VAL A 47 -0.48 -12.87 -0.37
CA VAL A 47 -0.93 -13.75 -1.45
C VAL A 47 -2.41 -13.51 -1.72
N ARG A 48 -2.75 -13.26 -2.98
CA ARG A 48 -4.15 -13.11 -3.42
C ARG A 48 -4.89 -14.44 -3.30
N PRO A 49 -6.22 -14.43 -3.20
CA PRO A 49 -7.02 -15.67 -3.31
C PRO A 49 -6.73 -16.49 -4.56
N SER A 50 -6.26 -15.85 -5.64
CA SER A 50 -5.82 -16.51 -6.89
C SER A 50 -4.45 -17.17 -6.81
N GLY A 51 -3.73 -17.06 -5.69
CA GLY A 51 -2.37 -17.56 -5.51
C GLY A 51 -1.27 -16.62 -6.03
N VAL A 52 -1.61 -15.46 -6.57
CA VAL A 52 -0.63 -14.49 -7.05
C VAL A 52 -0.06 -13.70 -5.88
N PRO A 53 1.27 -13.65 -5.71
CA PRO A 53 1.89 -12.83 -4.66
C PRO A 53 1.87 -11.35 -5.03
N ASP A 54 1.67 -10.51 -4.01
CA ASP A 54 1.89 -9.08 -4.05
C ASP A 54 3.02 -8.68 -3.12
N GLN A 55 3.79 -7.68 -3.48
CA GLN A 55 4.81 -7.10 -2.63
C GLN A 55 4.33 -5.74 -2.12
N VAL A 56 4.01 -5.67 -0.84
CA VAL A 56 3.53 -4.45 -0.18
C VAL A 56 4.69 -3.70 0.42
N THR A 57 4.80 -2.41 0.11
CA THR A 57 5.75 -1.52 0.76
C THR A 57 5.13 -0.96 2.04
N VAL A 58 5.81 -1.15 3.15
CA VAL A 58 5.40 -0.67 4.48
C VAL A 58 6.47 0.24 5.04
N VAL A 59 6.04 1.37 5.60
CA VAL A 59 6.92 2.35 6.26
C VAL A 59 6.42 2.55 7.69
N PHE A 60 7.31 2.58 8.66
CA PHE A 60 6.96 2.87 10.05
C PHE A 60 8.12 3.55 10.79
N ALA A 61 7.77 4.42 11.74
CA ALA A 61 8.74 5.12 12.57
C ALA A 61 9.42 4.19 13.56
N GLU A 62 10.60 4.57 14.04
CA GLU A 62 11.42 3.75 14.96
C GLU A 62 10.69 3.34 16.24
N ASP A 63 9.78 4.19 16.74
CA ASP A 63 9.07 3.97 18.00
C ASP A 63 7.82 3.08 17.86
N VAL A 64 7.37 2.76 16.65
CA VAL A 64 6.13 2.00 16.43
C VAL A 64 6.19 0.60 17.02
N PRO A 65 7.25 -0.23 16.80
CA PRO A 65 7.36 -1.54 17.44
C PRO A 65 7.46 -1.46 18.95
N TYR A 66 8.18 -0.46 19.46
CA TYR A 66 8.30 -0.24 20.91
C TYR A 66 6.94 0.06 21.55
N ARG A 67 6.12 0.88 20.92
CA ARG A 67 4.74 1.15 21.37
C ARG A 67 3.87 -0.11 21.34
N ALA A 68 4.00 -0.91 20.27
CA ALA A 68 3.28 -2.17 20.15
C ALA A 68 3.64 -3.19 21.23
N CYS A 69 4.88 -3.15 21.70
CA CYS A 69 5.39 -4.00 22.80
C CYS A 69 5.15 -3.41 24.21
N ASN A 70 4.28 -2.43 24.35
CA ASN A 70 3.94 -1.78 25.63
C ASN A 70 5.17 -1.23 26.38
N GLY A 71 6.12 -0.67 25.65
CA GLY A 71 7.34 -0.07 26.21
C GLY A 71 8.45 -1.07 26.55
N ILE A 72 8.32 -2.34 26.20
CA ILE A 72 9.43 -3.30 26.30
C ILE A 72 10.45 -2.96 25.22
N GLU A 73 11.74 -2.94 25.60
CA GLU A 73 12.82 -2.72 24.64
C GLU A 73 12.76 -3.78 23.52
N PHE A 74 12.82 -3.31 22.28
CA PHE A 74 12.62 -4.10 21.09
C PHE A 74 13.60 -3.70 20.00
N ASP A 75 14.48 -4.61 19.60
CA ASP A 75 15.39 -4.38 18.48
C ASP A 75 14.75 -4.91 17.18
N VAL A 76 14.24 -3.99 16.38
CA VAL A 76 13.58 -4.31 15.10
C VAL A 76 14.46 -5.15 14.19
N MET A 77 15.77 -4.85 14.12
CA MET A 77 16.67 -5.55 13.20
C MET A 77 17.04 -6.97 13.67
N GLN A 78 16.84 -7.26 14.93
CA GLN A 78 17.00 -8.62 15.48
C GLN A 78 15.71 -9.43 15.48
N GLU A 79 14.58 -8.79 15.73
CA GLU A 79 13.28 -9.43 15.89
C GLU A 79 12.52 -9.58 14.57
N PHE A 80 12.63 -8.59 13.68
CA PHE A 80 12.01 -8.64 12.35
C PHE A 80 13.01 -9.19 11.35
N VAL A 81 13.12 -10.50 11.29
CA VAL A 81 13.98 -11.19 10.35
C VAL A 81 13.20 -11.58 9.09
N GLU A 82 13.89 -11.74 7.98
CA GLU A 82 13.32 -12.24 6.73
C GLU A 82 12.62 -13.60 6.97
N GLY A 83 11.40 -13.73 6.47
CA GLY A 83 10.52 -14.87 6.73
C GLY A 83 9.57 -14.70 7.91
N SER A 84 9.78 -13.70 8.78
CA SER A 84 8.85 -13.41 9.88
C SER A 84 7.49 -13.02 9.33
N ARG A 85 6.45 -13.46 10.02
CA ARG A 85 5.09 -13.08 9.71
C ARG A 85 4.68 -11.87 10.52
N LEU A 86 4.38 -10.77 9.84
CA LEU A 86 4.02 -9.50 10.47
C LEU A 86 2.53 -9.22 10.34
N LEU A 87 1.95 -8.75 11.43
CA LEU A 87 0.63 -8.14 11.48
C LEU A 87 0.80 -6.65 11.69
N LEU A 88 0.12 -5.84 10.89
CA LEU A 88 0.17 -4.40 11.02
C LEU A 88 -1.15 -3.72 10.65
N THR A 89 -1.34 -2.53 11.20
CA THR A 89 -2.37 -1.57 10.80
C THR A 89 -1.71 -0.27 10.37
N GLY A 90 -2.42 0.50 9.57
CA GLY A 90 -1.90 1.78 9.09
C GLY A 90 -2.83 2.45 8.08
N LYS A 91 -2.23 3.27 7.23
CA LYS A 91 -2.94 4.04 6.18
C LYS A 91 -2.19 3.93 4.86
N ALA A 92 -2.93 3.74 3.77
CA ALA A 92 -2.37 3.80 2.43
C ALA A 92 -2.12 5.26 2.04
N GLN A 93 -0.92 5.56 1.57
CA GLN A 93 -0.57 6.89 1.08
C GLN A 93 0.57 6.85 0.08
N THR A 94 0.86 8.00 -0.51
CA THR A 94 1.90 8.12 -1.52
C THR A 94 2.84 9.28 -1.22
N LEU A 95 4.08 9.13 -1.66
CA LEU A 95 5.07 10.21 -1.75
C LEU A 95 5.71 10.21 -3.13
N LYS A 96 5.97 11.40 -3.65
CA LYS A 96 6.78 11.55 -4.85
C LYS A 96 8.24 11.72 -4.43
N ASP A 97 9.12 10.87 -4.96
CA ASP A 97 10.55 11.01 -4.75
C ASP A 97 11.07 12.25 -5.48
N PHE A 98 11.71 13.14 -4.76
CA PHE A 98 12.23 14.40 -5.31
C PHE A 98 13.34 14.18 -6.33
N GLN A 99 14.12 13.11 -6.22
CA GLN A 99 15.25 12.86 -7.11
C GLN A 99 14.82 12.13 -8.39
N SER A 100 14.08 11.04 -8.24
CA SER A 100 13.68 10.20 -9.38
C SER A 100 12.36 10.63 -10.01
N GLY A 101 11.57 11.45 -9.33
CA GLY A 101 10.20 11.80 -9.74
C GLY A 101 9.20 10.64 -9.67
N ARG A 102 9.63 9.47 -9.19
CA ARG A 102 8.76 8.28 -9.05
C ARG A 102 7.79 8.43 -7.89
N LEU A 103 6.60 7.88 -8.07
CA LEU A 103 5.61 7.79 -7.01
C LEU A 103 5.88 6.53 -6.19
N LEU A 104 6.09 6.71 -4.88
CA LEU A 104 6.10 5.62 -3.90
C LEU A 104 4.69 5.45 -3.36
N VAL A 105 4.10 4.27 -3.51
CA VAL A 105 2.85 3.86 -2.87
C VAL A 105 3.21 2.95 -1.70
N TYR A 106 2.71 3.26 -0.52
CA TYR A 106 3.08 2.53 0.69
C TYR A 106 1.98 2.55 1.75
N ILE A 107 2.07 1.63 2.68
CA ILE A 107 1.29 1.67 3.93
C ILE A 107 2.16 2.32 5.00
N LEU A 108 1.71 3.44 5.55
CA LEU A 108 2.31 4.01 6.76
C LEU A 108 1.70 3.29 7.96
N ALA A 109 2.48 2.42 8.59
CA ALA A 109 2.02 1.65 9.72
C ALA A 109 2.07 2.47 11.02
N ASP A 110 1.02 2.37 11.81
CA ASP A 110 0.89 2.94 13.16
C ASP A 110 1.00 1.85 14.25
N PHE A 111 0.88 0.59 13.86
CA PHE A 111 1.09 -0.58 14.68
C PHE A 111 1.75 -1.66 13.83
N VAL A 112 2.76 -2.35 14.36
CA VAL A 112 3.39 -3.50 13.72
C VAL A 112 3.92 -4.48 14.76
N THR A 113 3.65 -5.78 14.56
CA THR A 113 4.11 -6.84 15.47
C THR A 113 4.35 -8.15 14.72
N VAL A 114 5.16 -9.04 15.30
CA VAL A 114 5.30 -10.41 14.82
C VAL A 114 4.08 -11.23 15.25
N SER A 115 3.51 -11.97 14.33
CA SER A 115 2.35 -12.84 14.60
C SER A 115 2.35 -14.07 13.71
N GLU A 116 3.11 -15.09 14.12
CA GLU A 116 3.32 -16.32 13.34
C GLU A 116 2.01 -17.09 13.03
N LYS A 117 0.98 -16.91 13.83
CA LYS A 117 -0.31 -17.59 13.69
C LYS A 117 -1.36 -16.75 12.95
N ALA A 118 -1.06 -15.51 12.62
CA ALA A 118 -2.01 -14.64 11.96
C ALA A 118 -2.30 -15.12 10.53
N VAL A 119 -3.58 -15.08 10.16
CA VAL A 119 -4.05 -15.42 8.82
C VAL A 119 -3.71 -14.30 7.86
N GLU A 120 -3.31 -14.66 6.65
CA GLU A 120 -3.04 -13.74 5.54
C GLU A 120 -4.14 -12.70 5.38
N GLN A 121 -3.76 -11.43 5.32
CA GLN A 121 -4.68 -10.33 5.13
C GLN A 121 -4.02 -9.20 4.33
N ASP A 122 -4.79 -8.62 3.43
CA ASP A 122 -4.41 -7.43 2.68
C ASP A 122 -5.71 -6.66 2.38
N GLU A 123 -6.06 -5.78 3.29
CA GLU A 123 -7.28 -4.97 3.19
C GLU A 123 -6.92 -3.50 3.36
N VAL A 124 -7.44 -2.68 2.45
CA VAL A 124 -7.26 -1.23 2.46
C VAL A 124 -8.61 -0.56 2.27
N ALA A 125 -9.01 0.23 3.25
CA ALA A 125 -10.17 1.09 3.18
C ALA A 125 -9.73 2.53 2.91
N VAL A 126 -10.37 3.18 1.96
CA VAL A 126 -10.05 4.57 1.59
C VAL A 126 -11.33 5.37 1.51
N ARG A 127 -11.38 6.49 2.21
CA ARG A 127 -12.34 7.56 1.96
C ARG A 127 -11.60 8.79 1.49
N GLY A 128 -11.97 9.31 0.33
CA GLY A 128 -11.29 10.45 -0.26
C GLY A 128 -12.07 11.07 -1.41
N VAL A 129 -11.43 11.98 -2.11
CA VAL A 129 -12.03 12.76 -3.19
C VAL A 129 -11.40 12.36 -4.52
N ILE A 130 -12.21 12.13 -5.54
CA ILE A 130 -11.75 11.87 -6.91
C ILE A 130 -10.97 13.09 -7.40
N ALA A 131 -9.69 12.89 -7.70
CA ALA A 131 -8.76 13.98 -8.04
C ALA A 131 -8.83 14.40 -9.51
N ASN A 132 -9.20 13.48 -10.40
CA ASN A 132 -9.31 13.70 -11.84
C ASN A 132 -10.40 12.80 -12.44
N LYS A 133 -10.79 13.07 -13.68
CA LYS A 133 -11.80 12.25 -14.37
C LYS A 133 -11.39 10.79 -14.42
N PRO A 134 -12.24 9.82 -13.98
CA PRO A 134 -11.99 8.40 -14.11
C PRO A 134 -11.77 7.98 -15.57
N THR A 135 -10.86 7.02 -15.79
CA THR A 135 -10.55 6.49 -17.12
C THR A 135 -11.04 5.04 -17.21
N HIS A 136 -12.15 4.85 -17.90
CA HIS A 136 -12.71 3.52 -18.18
C HIS A 136 -12.04 2.89 -19.41
N ARG A 137 -11.64 1.63 -19.30
CA ARG A 137 -11.01 0.89 -20.41
C ARG A 137 -11.23 -0.61 -20.27
N GLU A 138 -10.99 -1.34 -21.32
CA GLU A 138 -10.99 -2.80 -21.34
C GLU A 138 -9.55 -3.32 -21.45
N THR A 139 -9.25 -4.36 -20.67
CA THR A 139 -7.95 -5.03 -20.77
C THR A 139 -7.87 -5.92 -22.02
N PRO A 140 -6.67 -6.29 -22.49
CA PRO A 140 -6.53 -7.23 -23.62
C PRO A 140 -7.21 -8.59 -23.41
N ARG A 141 -7.56 -8.93 -22.17
CA ARG A 141 -8.30 -10.15 -21.80
C ARG A 141 -9.80 -9.91 -21.63
N GLY A 142 -10.34 -8.78 -22.09
CA GLY A 142 -11.75 -8.45 -22.04
C GLY A 142 -12.31 -8.10 -20.67
N LYS A 143 -11.45 -7.75 -19.70
CA LYS A 143 -11.92 -7.29 -18.38
C LYS A 143 -12.08 -5.77 -18.37
N ARG A 144 -13.24 -5.31 -17.93
CA ARG A 144 -13.49 -3.88 -17.72
C ARG A 144 -12.76 -3.39 -16.50
N ILE A 145 -12.07 -2.26 -16.61
CA ILE A 145 -11.40 -1.58 -15.51
C ILE A 145 -11.62 -0.07 -15.61
N THR A 146 -11.64 0.58 -14.45
CA THR A 146 -11.63 2.04 -14.36
C THR A 146 -10.49 2.46 -13.46
N ASP A 147 -9.57 3.23 -14.04
CA ASP A 147 -8.46 3.84 -13.30
C ASP A 147 -8.97 5.14 -12.66
N ILE A 148 -8.78 5.28 -11.37
CA ILE A 148 -9.13 6.45 -10.58
C ILE A 148 -7.94 6.90 -9.75
N THR A 149 -7.92 8.18 -9.42
CA THR A 149 -6.98 8.76 -8.47
C THR A 149 -7.75 9.38 -7.32
N VAL A 150 -7.49 8.93 -6.11
CA VAL A 150 -8.18 9.38 -4.91
C VAL A 150 -7.25 10.26 -4.09
N LYS A 151 -7.67 11.50 -3.85
CA LYS A 151 -6.97 12.44 -2.97
C LYS A 151 -7.29 12.11 -1.52
N VAL A 152 -6.24 11.90 -0.73
CA VAL A 152 -6.30 11.62 0.70
C VAL A 152 -5.28 12.47 1.46
N ARG A 153 -5.38 12.51 2.79
CA ARG A 153 -4.37 13.15 3.62
C ARG A 153 -3.08 12.33 3.64
N ASN A 154 -1.94 13.02 3.55
CA ASN A 154 -0.63 12.44 3.82
C ASN A 154 -0.22 12.75 5.27
N GLU A 155 -0.07 11.73 6.09
CA GLU A 155 0.23 11.89 7.52
C GLU A 155 1.68 12.35 7.78
N LEU A 156 2.61 12.11 6.84
CA LEU A 156 4.01 12.55 6.98
C LEU A 156 4.20 14.02 6.65
N THR A 157 3.47 14.54 5.66
CA THR A 157 3.62 15.94 5.21
C THR A 157 2.55 16.86 5.76
N GLY A 158 1.43 16.31 6.26
CA GLY A 158 0.25 17.07 6.65
C GLY A 158 -0.59 17.62 5.49
N GLY A 159 -0.09 17.45 4.26
CA GLY A 159 -0.77 17.84 3.03
C GLY A 159 -1.64 16.73 2.44
N SER A 160 -1.87 16.79 1.15
CA SER A 160 -2.59 15.78 0.38
C SER A 160 -1.64 14.89 -0.40
N CYS A 161 -2.04 13.64 -0.61
CA CYS A 161 -1.43 12.73 -1.58
C CYS A 161 -2.51 12.06 -2.44
N PHE A 162 -2.09 11.38 -3.48
CA PHE A 162 -2.95 10.87 -4.53
C PHE A 162 -2.72 9.38 -4.69
N LEU A 163 -3.76 8.58 -4.33
CA LEU A 163 -3.71 7.13 -4.42
C LEU A 163 -4.20 6.68 -5.80
N PRO A 164 -3.38 5.99 -6.59
CA PRO A 164 -3.83 5.32 -7.80
C PRO A 164 -4.63 4.08 -7.42
N CYS A 165 -5.86 3.98 -7.88
CA CYS A 165 -6.75 2.85 -7.62
C CYS A 165 -7.31 2.31 -8.94
N ILE A 166 -7.56 1.00 -8.97
CA ILE A 166 -8.17 0.32 -10.11
C ILE A 166 -9.43 -0.38 -9.64
N CYS A 167 -10.55 0.01 -10.23
CA CYS A 167 -11.83 -0.68 -10.05
C CYS A 167 -12.02 -1.72 -11.15
N TRP A 168 -12.62 -2.86 -10.82
CA TRP A 168 -12.77 -4.01 -11.72
C TRP A 168 -14.22 -4.35 -11.94
N GLN A 169 -14.58 -4.72 -13.18
CA GLN A 169 -15.88 -5.25 -13.58
C GLN A 169 -17.04 -4.33 -13.19
N GLU A 170 -17.94 -4.75 -12.30
CA GLU A 170 -19.10 -3.97 -11.86
C GLU A 170 -18.70 -2.70 -11.14
N GLN A 171 -17.66 -2.76 -10.29
CA GLN A 171 -17.10 -1.56 -9.64
C GLN A 171 -16.45 -0.61 -10.65
N ALA A 172 -15.91 -1.13 -11.77
CA ALA A 172 -15.41 -0.30 -12.84
C ALA A 172 -16.52 0.46 -13.55
N ASP A 173 -17.65 -0.19 -13.79
CA ASP A 173 -18.82 0.44 -14.42
C ASP A 173 -19.41 1.54 -13.55
N GLU A 174 -19.46 1.32 -12.22
CA GLU A 174 -19.86 2.33 -11.24
C GLU A 174 -18.88 3.50 -11.20
N ALA A 175 -17.58 3.21 -11.05
CA ALA A 175 -16.53 4.23 -10.96
C ALA A 175 -16.41 5.07 -12.24
N ALA A 176 -16.79 4.54 -13.38
CA ALA A 176 -16.82 5.28 -14.65
C ALA A 176 -17.83 6.44 -14.65
N GLN A 177 -18.83 6.42 -13.76
CA GLN A 177 -19.84 7.47 -13.62
C GLN A 177 -19.41 8.60 -12.67
N TRP A 178 -18.37 8.37 -11.87
CA TRP A 178 -17.88 9.36 -10.91
C TRP A 178 -17.23 10.54 -11.61
N GLN A 179 -17.23 11.68 -10.92
CA GLN A 179 -16.68 12.93 -11.41
C GLN A 179 -15.57 13.43 -10.48
N GLN A 180 -14.71 14.25 -11.03
CA GLN A 180 -13.72 14.99 -10.23
C GLN A 180 -14.44 15.79 -9.13
N GLY A 181 -14.00 15.66 -7.89
CA GLY A 181 -14.60 16.31 -6.73
C GLY A 181 -15.57 15.43 -5.93
N ASP A 182 -16.02 14.29 -6.48
CA ASP A 182 -16.87 13.37 -5.76
C ASP A 182 -16.12 12.76 -4.58
N THR A 183 -16.81 12.62 -3.44
CA THR A 183 -16.30 11.86 -2.29
C THR A 183 -16.69 10.40 -2.45
N VAL A 184 -15.72 9.52 -2.36
CA VAL A 184 -15.89 8.07 -2.54
C VAL A 184 -15.35 7.29 -1.36
N GLU A 185 -15.93 6.11 -1.14
CA GLU A 185 -15.48 5.11 -0.18
C GLU A 185 -15.12 3.83 -0.94
N LEU A 186 -13.91 3.33 -0.70
CA LEU A 186 -13.36 2.17 -1.38
C LEU A 186 -12.89 1.15 -0.36
N LEU A 187 -13.19 -0.11 -0.61
CA LEU A 187 -12.59 -1.25 0.08
C LEU A 187 -11.89 -2.11 -0.95
N GLY A 188 -10.64 -2.40 -0.73
CA GLY A 188 -9.83 -3.16 -1.66
C GLY A 188 -8.59 -3.74 -1.01
N ARG A 189 -7.57 -3.94 -1.81
CA ARG A 189 -6.29 -4.49 -1.38
C ARG A 189 -5.13 -3.74 -2.03
N TYR A 190 -3.98 -3.77 -1.42
CA TYR A 190 -2.75 -3.34 -2.06
C TYR A 190 -2.33 -4.38 -3.10
N GLN A 191 -2.08 -3.94 -4.33
CA GLN A 191 -1.60 -4.82 -5.39
C GLN A 191 -0.32 -4.26 -5.99
N SER A 192 0.64 -5.14 -6.24
CA SER A 192 1.85 -4.83 -6.97
C SER A 192 1.82 -5.45 -8.36
N ARG A 193 2.57 -4.87 -9.30
CA ARG A 193 2.77 -5.41 -10.63
C ARG A 193 4.26 -5.53 -10.91
N GLN A 194 4.66 -6.69 -11.37
CA GLN A 194 5.98 -6.87 -11.96
C GLN A 194 5.87 -6.73 -13.47
N TYR A 195 6.76 -5.97 -14.06
CA TYR A 195 6.87 -5.85 -15.51
C TYR A 195 8.34 -5.83 -15.92
N GLU A 196 8.60 -6.42 -17.09
CA GLU A 196 9.91 -6.35 -17.71
C GLU A 196 9.96 -5.13 -18.65
N LYS A 197 10.95 -4.29 -18.45
CA LYS A 197 11.26 -3.21 -19.39
C LYS A 197 12.39 -3.66 -20.28
N VAL A 198 12.17 -3.67 -21.60
CA VAL A 198 13.27 -3.84 -22.55
C VAL A 198 14.07 -2.54 -22.56
N LEU A 199 15.30 -2.60 -22.06
CA LEU A 199 16.18 -1.43 -21.96
C LEU A 199 16.90 -1.16 -23.30
N ASP A 200 17.21 -2.21 -24.03
CA ASP A 200 17.82 -2.14 -25.35
C ASP A 200 17.26 -3.24 -26.25
N THR A 201 16.67 -2.83 -27.37
CA THR A 201 16.14 -3.77 -28.38
C THR A 201 17.24 -4.47 -29.18
N ALA A 202 18.45 -3.90 -29.23
CA ALA A 202 19.59 -4.47 -29.95
C ALA A 202 20.32 -5.57 -29.15
N THR A 203 20.42 -5.42 -27.83
CA THR A 203 21.08 -6.39 -26.93
C THR A 203 20.11 -7.34 -26.25
N GLY A 204 18.81 -7.05 -26.27
CA GLY A 204 17.77 -7.84 -25.58
C GLY A 204 17.83 -7.75 -24.05
N GLU A 205 18.56 -6.78 -23.49
CA GLU A 205 18.61 -6.55 -22.05
C GLU A 205 17.24 -6.19 -21.49
N ARG A 206 16.88 -6.85 -20.40
CA ARG A 206 15.59 -6.67 -19.72
C ARG A 206 15.81 -6.35 -18.24
N GLU A 207 15.05 -5.41 -17.74
CA GLU A 207 15.01 -5.08 -16.31
C GLU A 207 13.63 -5.42 -15.75
N GLN A 208 13.60 -6.22 -14.68
CA GLN A 208 12.35 -6.44 -13.92
C GLN A 208 12.10 -5.26 -13.00
N ARG A 209 10.88 -4.73 -13.03
CA ARG A 209 10.42 -3.66 -12.14
C ARG A 209 9.12 -4.04 -11.48
N THR A 210 8.97 -3.64 -10.22
CA THR A 210 7.71 -3.73 -9.47
C THR A 210 7.07 -2.35 -9.42
N ALA A 211 5.80 -2.27 -9.78
CA ALA A 211 4.97 -1.07 -9.69
C ALA A 211 3.83 -1.29 -8.70
#